data_50badafbcf71e6a0ceb680808988bae7
#
_entry.id   50badafbcf71e6a0ceb680808988bae7
#
_cell.length_a   1.000
_cell.length_b   1.000
_cell.length_c   1.000
_cell.angle_alpha   90.00
_cell.angle_beta   90.00
_cell.angle_gamma   90.00
#
_symmetry.space_group_name_H-M   'P 1'
#
loop_
_entity.id
_entity.type
_entity.pdbx_description
1 polymer ?
#
loop_
_entity_poly.entity_id
_entity_poly.type
_entity_poly.pdbx_seq_one_letter_code
_entity_poly.pdbx_strand_id
1 'polypeptide(L)'
;MSEQVKDPLIFETSYRKDTAAHLDEEIEKRYPGKYHEQELLTDYPTVYIIDNQGRQSDYKEDYTVYVGETIDIQRRTLEHLDADPETRADWEELRNAKNAHMFVIGHEHFNKSLALDIENRMMQYLSSVDVISKLNNRRENAQRKYYTSEEFIPIFNRIWDKLGENKQYRNLFPPRQLLEKSAIFKASPFNKLTDEQNQAKKKILKTVEQALAKNQTGQLVLVTGEAGAGKTVLMSNIFYELAKQDQLNAVMMVNHPQQVKVYQQIVKKLGIGDDETVIKPSRFINRYDENHQADVAFIDEAHLLWTQQNQGYHGHGNNQLLDILKRAKVVLAVYDHKQVLTADEIMENEDWQHLKRLAGDKVIRLKNQMRIAASDETIRWIRDFVDQRRIYPIPVDDSYDLQIFDDPRAMEQAIARFNAEDHGHGISRMVATFDWKYSSSKPKDGSYWCVSEGNWSMPWNLQLKSNVKKINGVKYSDLSWAEQPHTIHEIGSTYTVQGFDLNHVGVVIGPSVKYRDGKVIFDPSASANKKAV
;
A
#
# COMPACT_ATOMS: atom_id res chain seq x y z
N MET A 1 32.45 5.75 13.07
CA MET A 1 31.73 5.70 14.35
C MET A 1 30.36 6.31 14.08
N SER A 2 29.29 5.52 14.09
CA SER A 2 27.94 6.05 13.98
C SER A 2 27.66 6.86 15.24
N GLU A 3 27.52 8.18 15.12
CA GLU A 3 26.96 8.98 16.20
C GLU A 3 25.64 8.34 16.62
N GLN A 4 25.55 8.06 17.91
CA GLN A 4 24.35 7.43 18.47
C GLN A 4 23.23 8.46 18.38
N VAL A 5 22.20 8.17 17.56
CA VAL A 5 21.03 9.04 17.43
C VAL A 5 20.48 9.33 18.81
N LYS A 6 20.39 10.60 19.18
CA LYS A 6 19.88 11.03 20.48
C LYS A 6 18.39 10.70 20.63
N ASP A 7 17.95 10.59 21.89
CA ASP A 7 16.56 10.29 22.19
C ASP A 7 15.64 11.48 21.92
N PRO A 8 14.47 11.28 21.31
CA PRO A 8 13.49 12.33 21.16
C PRO A 8 12.92 12.75 22.51
N LEU A 9 12.55 14.00 22.63
CA LEU A 9 11.72 14.50 23.73
C LEU A 9 10.25 14.26 23.35
N ILE A 10 9.49 13.69 24.27
CA ILE A 10 8.05 13.50 24.12
C ILE A 10 7.38 14.06 25.36
N PHE A 11 6.61 15.13 25.15
CA PHE A 11 5.81 15.76 26.18
C PHE A 11 4.33 15.44 25.93
N GLU A 12 3.69 14.83 26.94
CA GLU A 12 2.28 14.46 26.91
C GLU A 12 1.47 15.43 27.76
N THR A 13 0.36 15.91 27.22
CA THR A 13 -0.57 16.80 27.93
C THR A 13 -2.00 16.59 27.45
N SER A 14 -2.97 17.18 28.17
CA SER A 14 -4.38 17.18 27.74
C SER A 14 -4.61 18.20 26.61
N TYR A 15 -5.40 17.83 25.61
CA TYR A 15 -5.75 18.73 24.52
C TYR A 15 -6.97 19.59 24.91
N ARG A 16 -6.72 20.68 25.63
CA ARG A 16 -7.75 21.63 26.14
C ARG A 16 -7.25 23.06 26.07
N LYS A 17 -8.20 24.01 26.05
CA LYS A 17 -7.89 25.44 25.90
C LYS A 17 -7.11 26.01 27.08
N ASP A 18 -7.48 25.62 28.31
CA ASP A 18 -6.76 25.99 29.51
C ASP A 18 -5.32 25.47 29.55
N THR A 19 -5.15 24.22 29.20
CA THR A 19 -3.80 23.60 29.11
C THR A 19 -2.98 24.23 27.98
N ALA A 20 -3.57 24.44 26.82
CA ALA A 20 -2.89 25.04 25.68
C ALA A 20 -2.43 26.50 25.97
N ALA A 21 -3.22 27.26 26.73
CA ALA A 21 -2.86 28.62 27.11
C ALA A 21 -1.64 28.71 28.04
N HIS A 22 -1.34 27.64 28.78
CA HIS A 22 -0.23 27.54 29.73
C HIS A 22 0.78 26.44 29.36
N LEU A 23 0.87 26.09 28.08
CA LEU A 23 1.68 24.98 27.60
C LEU A 23 3.17 25.14 27.95
N ASP A 24 3.71 26.33 27.80
CA ASP A 24 5.12 26.63 28.13
C ASP A 24 5.39 26.44 29.61
N GLU A 25 4.46 26.87 30.50
CA GLU A 25 4.58 26.67 31.94
C GLU A 25 4.52 25.18 32.33
N GLU A 26 3.72 24.38 31.62
CA GLU A 26 3.65 22.93 31.84
C GLU A 26 4.93 22.23 31.40
N ILE A 27 5.52 22.66 30.28
CA ILE A 27 6.81 22.15 29.79
C ILE A 27 7.92 22.52 30.78
N GLU A 28 7.95 23.77 31.28
CA GLU A 28 8.92 24.21 32.28
C GLU A 28 8.82 23.40 33.57
N LYS A 29 7.60 23.17 34.08
CA LYS A 29 7.36 22.30 35.26
C LYS A 29 7.83 20.86 35.06
N ARG A 30 7.74 20.34 33.83
CA ARG A 30 8.17 18.98 33.51
C ARG A 30 9.68 18.84 33.35
N TYR A 31 10.34 19.89 32.88
CA TYR A 31 11.79 19.96 32.62
C TYR A 31 12.46 21.08 33.39
N PRO A 32 12.38 21.13 34.77
CA PRO A 32 12.88 22.26 35.56
C PRO A 32 14.38 22.39 35.40
N GLY A 33 14.84 23.61 35.04
CA GLY A 33 16.24 23.92 34.85
C GLY A 33 16.92 23.32 33.61
N LYS A 34 16.13 22.70 32.74
CA LYS A 34 16.60 22.08 31.49
C LYS A 34 16.18 22.95 30.30
N TYR A 35 16.76 24.12 30.19
CA TYR A 35 16.42 25.14 29.20
C TYR A 35 16.48 24.63 27.76
N HIS A 36 17.49 23.82 27.43
CA HIS A 36 17.64 23.29 26.09
C HIS A 36 16.50 22.33 25.70
N GLU A 37 16.09 21.44 26.61
CA GLU A 37 14.94 20.54 26.38
C GLU A 37 13.62 21.33 26.26
N GLN A 38 13.46 22.42 27.00
CA GLN A 38 12.30 23.32 26.90
C GLN A 38 12.29 23.96 25.50
N GLU A 39 13.37 24.59 25.07
CA GLU A 39 13.49 25.21 23.74
C GLU A 39 13.19 24.22 22.58
N LEU A 40 13.63 22.96 22.69
CA LEU A 40 13.35 21.95 21.67
C LEU A 40 11.86 21.62 21.53
N LEU A 41 11.04 21.92 22.55
CA LEU A 41 9.60 21.69 22.54
C LEU A 41 8.79 22.97 22.21
N THR A 42 9.35 24.17 22.43
CA THR A 42 8.65 25.46 22.29
C THR A 42 9.10 26.27 21.08
N ASP A 43 10.42 26.37 20.85
CA ASP A 43 11.02 27.32 19.90
C ASP A 43 11.59 26.66 18.63
N TYR A 44 11.74 25.33 18.64
CA TYR A 44 12.20 24.54 17.49
C TYR A 44 11.02 23.92 16.73
N PRO A 45 11.25 23.50 15.46
CA PRO A 45 10.23 22.70 14.77
C PRO A 45 9.87 21.46 15.57
N THR A 46 8.57 21.26 15.81
CA THR A 46 8.02 20.13 16.55
C THR A 46 7.02 19.37 15.70
N VAL A 47 6.88 18.07 15.96
CA VAL A 47 5.78 17.25 15.47
C VAL A 47 4.82 16.99 16.63
N TYR A 48 3.53 17.07 16.40
CA TYR A 48 2.55 16.81 17.44
C TYR A 48 1.47 15.86 16.95
N ILE A 49 0.96 15.06 17.88
CA ILE A 49 -0.10 14.10 17.67
C ILE A 49 -1.20 14.43 18.65
N ILE A 50 -2.42 14.60 18.15
CA ILE A 50 -3.60 14.77 18.98
C ILE A 50 -4.45 13.53 18.78
N ASP A 51 -4.84 12.88 19.85
CA ASP A 51 -5.72 11.73 19.82
C ASP A 51 -6.94 11.93 20.71
N ASN A 52 -8.01 11.25 20.32
CA ASN A 52 -9.21 11.12 21.11
C ASN A 52 -9.62 9.66 21.11
N GLN A 53 -9.60 9.04 22.27
CA GLN A 53 -10.16 7.73 22.46
C GLN A 53 -11.70 7.83 22.44
N GLY A 54 -12.31 7.37 21.37
CA GLY A 54 -13.76 7.31 21.19
C GLY A 54 -14.43 6.41 22.21
N ARG A 55 -15.75 6.54 22.36
CA ARG A 55 -16.53 5.68 23.25
C ARG A 55 -16.35 4.21 22.85
N GLN A 56 -15.96 3.39 23.81
CA GLN A 56 -16.08 1.94 23.73
C GLN A 56 -17.52 1.55 23.37
N SER A 57 -17.81 1.32 22.11
CA SER A 57 -18.96 0.53 21.72
C SER A 57 -18.49 -0.93 21.63
N ASP A 58 -18.94 -1.75 22.57
CA ASP A 58 -18.82 -3.20 22.54
C ASP A 58 -17.39 -3.74 22.26
N TYR A 59 -16.41 -3.47 23.14
CA TYR A 59 -15.06 -4.07 23.15
C TYR A 59 -14.08 -3.62 22.08
N LYS A 60 -14.27 -2.51 21.40
CA LYS A 60 -13.29 -1.98 20.44
C LYS A 60 -12.87 -0.56 20.83
N GLU A 61 -11.56 -0.37 21.07
CA GLU A 61 -10.97 0.97 21.11
C GLU A 61 -11.11 1.60 19.72
N ASP A 62 -11.49 2.87 19.69
CA ASP A 62 -11.66 3.63 18.45
C ASP A 62 -11.05 5.01 18.64
N TYR A 63 -10.04 5.33 17.80
CA TYR A 63 -9.31 6.58 17.90
C TYR A 63 -9.55 7.47 16.69
N THR A 64 -9.81 8.74 16.95
CA THR A 64 -9.64 9.82 15.98
C THR A 64 -8.29 10.48 16.27
N VAL A 65 -7.42 10.57 15.27
CA VAL A 65 -6.05 11.08 15.42
C VAL A 65 -5.80 12.21 14.42
N TYR A 66 -5.08 13.24 14.89
CA TYR A 66 -4.51 14.26 14.04
C TYR A 66 -2.98 14.29 14.22
N VAL A 67 -2.24 14.46 13.13
CA VAL A 67 -0.79 14.69 13.16
C VAL A 67 -0.49 16.02 12.48
N GLY A 68 0.42 16.78 13.05
CA GLY A 68 0.85 18.06 12.49
C GLY A 68 2.27 18.40 12.85
N GLU A 69 2.83 19.39 12.17
CA GLU A 69 4.12 20.00 12.49
C GLU A 69 3.96 21.52 12.65
N THR A 70 4.79 22.10 13.48
CA THR A 70 4.78 23.55 13.73
C THR A 70 6.13 24.03 14.26
N ILE A 71 6.37 25.33 14.14
CA ILE A 71 7.49 26.02 14.81
C ILE A 71 7.04 26.75 16.09
N ASP A 72 5.75 26.71 16.42
CA ASP A 72 5.14 27.35 17.57
C ASP A 72 3.93 26.52 17.98
N ILE A 73 4.16 25.61 18.92
CA ILE A 73 3.17 24.62 19.32
C ILE A 73 2.02 25.25 20.12
N GLN A 74 2.29 26.23 20.97
CA GLN A 74 1.26 26.87 21.76
C GLN A 74 0.28 27.65 20.89
N ARG A 75 0.79 28.54 20.06
CA ARG A 75 -0.04 29.31 19.12
C ARG A 75 -0.83 28.36 18.19
N ARG A 76 -0.17 27.34 17.65
CA ARG A 76 -0.82 26.38 16.75
C ARG A 76 -1.95 25.61 17.40
N THR A 77 -1.76 25.20 18.65
CA THR A 77 -2.79 24.48 19.42
C THR A 77 -3.99 25.37 19.69
N LEU A 78 -3.77 26.63 20.06
CA LEU A 78 -4.85 27.61 20.27
C LEU A 78 -5.61 27.90 18.97
N GLU A 79 -4.92 28.08 17.83
CA GLU A 79 -5.56 28.23 16.51
C GLU A 79 -6.50 27.06 16.18
N HIS A 80 -6.09 25.83 16.50
CA HIS A 80 -6.92 24.64 16.27
C HIS A 80 -8.15 24.60 17.20
N LEU A 81 -7.97 24.96 18.46
CA LEU A 81 -9.07 24.98 19.43
C LEU A 81 -10.09 26.10 19.16
N ASP A 82 -9.66 27.18 18.53
CA ASP A 82 -10.50 28.33 18.14
C ASP A 82 -10.99 28.25 16.68
N ALA A 83 -10.64 27.19 15.93
CA ALA A 83 -11.07 27.02 14.54
C ALA A 83 -12.59 26.95 14.41
N ASP A 84 -13.11 27.61 13.37
CA ASP A 84 -14.55 27.61 13.08
C ASP A 84 -15.03 26.20 12.66
N PRO A 85 -16.03 25.63 13.37
CA PRO A 85 -16.58 24.32 13.05
C PRO A 85 -17.17 24.21 11.63
N GLU A 86 -17.73 25.30 11.09
CA GLU A 86 -18.30 25.30 9.74
C GLU A 86 -17.23 25.09 8.65
N THR A 87 -16.01 25.59 8.90
CA THR A 87 -14.89 25.45 7.97
C THR A 87 -13.99 24.25 8.27
N ARG A 88 -13.98 23.76 9.51
CA ARG A 88 -13.08 22.71 10.02
C ARG A 88 -13.81 21.71 10.91
N ALA A 89 -14.81 21.04 10.36
CA ALA A 89 -15.56 19.98 11.04
C ALA A 89 -14.66 18.81 11.56
N ASP A 90 -13.51 18.62 10.95
CA ASP A 90 -12.49 17.65 11.38
C ASP A 90 -11.94 17.93 12.78
N TRP A 91 -11.97 19.20 13.25
CA TRP A 91 -11.51 19.60 14.58
C TRP A 91 -12.58 19.49 15.65
N GLU A 92 -13.84 19.54 15.28
CA GLU A 92 -14.95 19.56 16.25
C GLU A 92 -14.95 18.32 17.15
N GLU A 93 -14.69 17.17 16.59
CA GLU A 93 -14.62 15.91 17.32
C GLU A 93 -13.48 15.89 18.36
N LEU A 94 -12.28 16.32 17.97
CA LEU A 94 -11.13 16.39 18.86
C LEU A 94 -11.29 17.47 19.94
N ARG A 95 -11.83 18.63 19.58
CA ARG A 95 -12.05 19.75 20.51
C ARG A 95 -13.10 19.42 21.58
N ASN A 96 -14.18 18.74 21.20
CA ASN A 96 -15.29 18.41 22.11
C ASN A 96 -15.03 17.13 22.92
N ALA A 97 -13.94 16.42 22.64
CA ALA A 97 -13.60 15.20 23.34
C ALA A 97 -13.09 15.48 24.76
N LYS A 98 -13.71 14.82 25.75
CA LYS A 98 -13.30 14.96 27.16
C LYS A 98 -11.93 14.36 27.46
N ASN A 99 -11.51 13.39 26.66
CA ASN A 99 -10.28 12.59 26.83
C ASN A 99 -9.30 12.78 25.67
N ALA A 100 -9.28 13.99 25.08
CA ALA A 100 -8.28 14.26 24.05
C ALA A 100 -6.92 14.53 24.68
N HIS A 101 -5.90 13.87 24.15
CA HIS A 101 -4.50 14.00 24.53
C HIS A 101 -3.68 14.59 23.38
N MET A 102 -2.57 15.19 23.74
CA MET A 102 -1.60 15.73 22.79
C MET A 102 -0.19 15.30 23.17
N PHE A 103 0.52 14.73 22.20
CA PHE A 103 1.94 14.49 22.29
C PHE A 103 2.67 15.58 21.52
N VAL A 104 3.60 16.27 22.16
CA VAL A 104 4.54 17.21 21.53
C VAL A 104 5.90 16.54 21.45
N ILE A 105 6.45 16.46 20.26
CA ILE A 105 7.68 15.72 19.96
C ILE A 105 8.72 16.71 19.47
N GLY A 106 9.82 16.81 20.22
CA GLY A 106 11.00 17.61 19.88
C GLY A 106 12.24 16.74 19.71
N HIS A 107 13.16 17.20 18.89
CA HIS A 107 14.47 16.56 18.70
C HIS A 107 15.50 17.61 18.28
N GLU A 108 16.74 17.53 18.79
CA GLU A 108 17.78 18.52 18.50
C GLU A 108 18.14 18.66 17.02
N HIS A 109 17.91 17.60 16.22
CA HIS A 109 18.16 17.62 14.77
C HIS A 109 16.92 18.01 13.96
N PHE A 110 15.82 18.36 14.62
CA PHE A 110 14.65 18.81 13.89
C PHE A 110 14.89 20.14 13.21
N ASN A 111 14.70 20.13 11.93
CA ASN A 111 14.47 21.29 11.08
C ASN A 111 13.12 21.13 10.40
N LYS A 112 12.63 22.17 9.75
CA LYS A 112 11.31 22.15 9.09
C LYS A 112 11.12 20.97 8.14
N SER A 113 12.15 20.61 7.36
CA SER A 113 12.06 19.53 6.39
C SER A 113 12.00 18.15 7.05
N LEU A 114 12.80 17.95 8.11
CA LEU A 114 12.80 16.70 8.86
C LEU A 114 11.48 16.52 9.63
N ALA A 115 10.96 17.58 10.25
CA ALA A 115 9.69 17.55 10.94
C ALA A 115 8.53 17.18 9.98
N LEU A 116 8.51 17.71 8.77
CA LEU A 116 7.55 17.35 7.73
C LEU A 116 7.68 15.88 7.27
N ASP A 117 8.91 15.36 7.15
CA ASP A 117 9.12 13.94 6.81
C ASP A 117 8.65 13.03 7.96
N ILE A 118 8.90 13.40 9.23
CA ILE A 118 8.40 12.68 10.42
C ILE A 118 6.88 12.71 10.46
N GLU A 119 6.24 13.88 10.27
CA GLU A 119 4.78 14.02 10.18
C GLU A 119 4.20 13.06 9.13
N ASN A 120 4.72 13.08 7.92
CA ASN A 120 4.24 12.22 6.83
C ASN A 120 4.42 10.73 7.14
N ARG A 121 5.54 10.35 7.75
CA ARG A 121 5.80 8.97 8.14
C ARG A 121 4.87 8.52 9.28
N MET A 122 4.57 9.42 10.24
CA MET A 122 3.55 9.18 11.27
C MET A 122 2.19 8.90 10.64
N MET A 123 1.77 9.71 9.66
CA MET A 123 0.53 9.49 8.93
C MET A 123 0.49 8.13 8.25
N GLN A 124 1.59 7.71 7.63
CA GLN A 124 1.70 6.40 6.99
C GLN A 124 1.48 5.25 7.99
N TYR A 125 2.17 5.30 9.14
CA TYR A 125 2.06 4.26 10.16
C TYR A 125 0.67 4.26 10.82
N LEU A 126 0.19 5.43 11.24
CA LEU A 126 -1.11 5.57 11.91
C LEU A 126 -2.27 5.18 10.98
N SER A 127 -2.18 5.43 9.67
CA SER A 127 -3.18 4.94 8.70
C SER A 127 -3.33 3.43 8.70
N SER A 128 -2.29 2.71 9.12
CA SER A 128 -2.25 1.24 9.16
C SER A 128 -2.63 0.64 10.51
N VAL A 129 -2.84 1.47 11.53
CA VAL A 129 -3.24 1.01 12.87
C VAL A 129 -4.75 0.75 12.90
N ASP A 130 -5.14 -0.46 13.30
CA ASP A 130 -6.54 -0.90 13.23
C ASP A 130 -7.49 -0.17 14.17
N VAL A 131 -7.01 0.28 15.33
CA VAL A 131 -7.82 1.01 16.30
C VAL A 131 -8.08 2.47 15.90
N ILE A 132 -7.45 2.95 14.83
CA ILE A 132 -7.70 4.28 14.29
C ILE A 132 -8.81 4.18 13.24
N SER A 133 -9.93 4.83 13.51
CA SER A 133 -11.05 4.93 12.57
C SER A 133 -10.96 6.18 11.69
N LYS A 134 -10.32 7.25 12.20
CA LYS A 134 -10.21 8.53 11.50
C LYS A 134 -8.84 9.16 11.73
N LEU A 135 -8.19 9.52 10.64
CA LEU A 135 -6.87 10.13 10.63
C LEU A 135 -6.93 11.43 9.83
N ASN A 136 -6.74 12.55 10.54
CA ASN A 136 -6.88 13.88 9.97
C ASN A 136 -5.49 14.47 9.67
N ASN A 137 -5.25 14.83 8.44
CA ASN A 137 -4.22 15.75 7.98
C ASN A 137 -4.51 16.16 6.53
N ARG A 138 -4.25 17.43 6.18
CA ARG A 138 -4.53 17.97 4.84
C ARG A 138 -3.27 18.39 4.08
N ARG A 139 -2.08 18.21 4.65
CA ARG A 139 -0.82 18.65 4.03
C ARG A 139 -0.22 17.59 3.13
N GLU A 140 0.54 18.06 2.15
CA GLU A 140 1.40 17.26 1.28
C GLU A 140 2.85 17.44 1.68
N ASN A 141 3.60 16.35 1.62
CA ASN A 141 5.04 16.39 1.81
C ASN A 141 5.77 16.19 0.48
N ALA A 142 6.22 17.28 -0.12
CA ALA A 142 7.02 17.28 -1.34
C ALA A 142 8.52 17.42 -1.07
N GLN A 143 9.01 16.96 0.08
CA GLN A 143 10.41 17.16 0.48
C GLN A 143 11.37 16.37 -0.43
N ARG A 144 12.45 17.04 -0.82
CA ARG A 144 13.61 16.46 -1.50
C ARG A 144 14.71 16.14 -0.48
N LYS A 145 15.91 15.81 -0.96
CA LYS A 145 17.10 15.69 -0.09
C LYS A 145 17.40 17.04 0.58
N TYR A 146 17.63 17.00 1.89
CA TYR A 146 18.00 18.13 2.71
C TYR A 146 19.10 17.68 3.69
N TYR A 147 19.76 18.63 4.34
CA TYR A 147 20.70 18.34 5.41
C TYR A 147 19.98 17.54 6.51
N THR A 148 20.62 16.52 7.05
CA THR A 148 20.04 15.55 8.02
C THR A 148 19.01 14.55 7.46
N SER A 149 18.72 14.53 6.16
CA SER A 149 17.76 13.55 5.58
C SER A 149 18.14 12.08 5.80
N GLU A 150 19.43 11.79 6.06
CA GLU A 150 19.94 10.44 6.37
C GLU A 150 19.58 9.99 7.79
N GLU A 151 19.29 10.91 8.69
CA GLU A 151 18.91 10.64 10.07
C GLU A 151 17.40 10.40 10.24
N PHE A 152 16.63 10.67 9.20
CA PHE A 152 15.17 10.58 9.22
C PHE A 152 14.66 9.23 9.76
N ILE A 153 15.11 8.11 9.18
CA ILE A 153 14.62 6.78 9.56
C ILE A 153 15.02 6.41 10.99
N PRO A 154 16.29 6.58 11.42
CA PRO A 154 16.68 6.33 12.80
C PRO A 154 15.89 7.17 13.82
N ILE A 155 15.70 8.46 13.57
CA ILE A 155 14.96 9.35 14.47
C ILE A 155 13.49 8.95 14.54
N PHE A 156 12.84 8.73 13.38
CA PHE A 156 11.45 8.28 13.34
C PHE A 156 11.26 6.98 14.14
N ASN A 157 12.13 6.01 13.92
CA ASN A 157 12.05 4.72 14.60
C ASN A 157 12.10 4.87 16.12
N ARG A 158 13.00 5.72 16.60
CA ARG A 158 13.12 6.00 18.05
C ARG A 158 11.88 6.70 18.61
N ILE A 159 11.32 7.65 17.87
CA ILE A 159 10.07 8.34 18.26
C ILE A 159 8.93 7.33 18.39
N TRP A 160 8.72 6.51 17.36
CA TRP A 160 7.62 5.53 17.34
C TRP A 160 7.75 4.51 18.46
N ASP A 161 8.95 3.94 18.63
CA ASP A 161 9.21 2.92 19.65
C ASP A 161 8.99 3.51 21.06
N LYS A 162 9.44 4.74 21.31
CA LYS A 162 9.26 5.43 22.60
C LYS A 162 7.79 5.76 22.90
N LEU A 163 6.99 6.13 21.90
CA LEU A 163 5.53 6.30 22.05
C LEU A 163 4.86 4.97 22.43
N GLY A 164 5.32 3.85 21.86
CA GLY A 164 4.81 2.51 22.12
C GLY A 164 5.26 1.87 23.46
N GLU A 165 6.27 2.44 24.16
CA GLU A 165 6.73 1.97 25.47
C GLU A 165 5.64 2.15 26.54
N ASN A 166 4.84 3.19 26.45
CA ASN A 166 3.73 3.43 27.36
C ASN A 166 2.60 2.42 27.07
N LYS A 167 2.30 1.56 28.06
CA LYS A 167 1.28 0.51 27.94
C LYS A 167 -0.10 1.04 27.57
N GLN A 168 -0.43 2.28 27.96
CA GLN A 168 -1.70 2.93 27.64
C GLN A 168 -1.85 3.18 26.13
N TYR A 169 -0.76 3.49 25.43
CA TYR A 169 -0.77 3.84 24.01
C TYR A 169 -0.24 2.72 23.11
N ARG A 170 0.03 1.54 23.64
CA ARG A 170 0.59 0.41 22.89
C ARG A 170 -0.30 -0.03 21.72
N ASN A 171 -1.62 0.14 21.84
CA ASN A 171 -2.54 -0.17 20.75
C ASN A 171 -2.53 0.92 19.67
N LEU A 172 -2.26 2.17 20.05
CA LEU A 172 -2.12 3.30 19.13
C LEU A 172 -0.75 3.31 18.43
N PHE A 173 0.30 2.87 19.14
CA PHE A 173 1.66 2.76 18.61
C PHE A 173 2.17 1.31 18.73
N PRO A 174 1.61 0.37 17.96
CA PRO A 174 2.06 -1.02 17.98
C PRO A 174 3.47 -1.17 17.36
N PRO A 175 4.14 -2.31 17.52
CA PRO A 175 5.44 -2.56 16.91
C PRO A 175 5.41 -2.28 15.39
N ARG A 176 6.37 -1.48 14.91
CA ARG A 176 6.46 -1.02 13.51
C ARG A 176 6.40 -2.16 12.50
N GLN A 177 7.09 -3.24 12.80
CA GLN A 177 7.18 -4.41 11.93
C GLN A 177 5.82 -5.05 11.63
N LEU A 178 4.85 -4.92 12.52
CA LEU A 178 3.48 -5.41 12.29
C LEU A 178 2.74 -4.57 11.24
N LEU A 179 2.97 -3.25 11.27
CA LEU A 179 2.32 -2.31 10.35
C LEU A 179 2.93 -2.37 8.95
N GLU A 180 4.25 -2.41 8.85
CA GLU A 180 5.01 -2.38 7.58
C GLU A 180 4.62 -3.52 6.62
N LYS A 181 4.08 -4.61 7.15
CA LYS A 181 3.62 -5.77 6.39
C LYS A 181 2.22 -5.60 5.83
N SER A 182 1.41 -4.76 6.46
CA SER A 182 0.00 -4.65 6.12
C SER A 182 -0.20 -4.10 4.69
N ALA A 183 -1.25 -4.58 4.04
CA ALA A 183 -1.63 -4.09 2.71
C ALA A 183 -1.97 -2.59 2.73
N ILE A 184 -2.53 -2.09 3.84
CA ILE A 184 -2.84 -0.66 4.02
C ILE A 184 -1.56 0.16 4.05
N PHE A 185 -0.52 -0.27 4.77
CA PHE A 185 0.77 0.42 4.81
C PHE A 185 1.42 0.52 3.43
N LYS A 186 1.41 -0.57 2.69
CA LYS A 186 1.98 -0.64 1.33
C LYS A 186 1.22 0.22 0.32
N ALA A 187 -0.11 0.26 0.43
CA ALA A 187 -0.98 1.08 -0.43
C ALA A 187 -1.17 2.51 0.09
N SER A 188 -0.56 2.88 1.22
CA SER A 188 -0.72 4.20 1.84
C SER A 188 -0.33 5.34 0.89
N PRO A 189 -1.15 6.40 0.77
CA PRO A 189 -0.81 7.58 -0.03
C PRO A 189 0.34 8.40 0.57
N PHE A 190 0.76 8.10 1.79
CA PHE A 190 1.86 8.77 2.48
C PHE A 190 3.23 8.11 2.25
N ASN A 191 3.32 7.10 1.40
CA ASN A 191 4.60 6.56 0.96
C ASN A 191 5.44 7.66 0.30
N LYS A 192 6.70 7.79 0.71
CA LYS A 192 7.62 8.77 0.11
C LYS A 192 7.89 8.39 -1.34
N LEU A 193 7.56 9.31 -2.25
CA LEU A 193 7.80 9.12 -3.67
C LEU A 193 9.27 9.35 -4.02
N THR A 194 9.80 8.57 -4.95
CA THR A 194 11.11 8.83 -5.56
C THR A 194 11.08 10.09 -6.43
N ASP A 195 12.24 10.59 -6.83
CA ASP A 195 12.32 11.75 -7.73
C ASP A 195 11.62 11.50 -9.06
N GLU A 196 11.75 10.28 -9.62
CA GLU A 196 11.05 9.88 -10.84
C GLU A 196 9.51 9.90 -10.65
N GLN A 197 9.04 9.32 -9.55
CA GLN A 197 7.61 9.32 -9.22
C GLN A 197 7.07 10.73 -8.94
N ASN A 198 7.84 11.58 -8.28
CA ASN A 198 7.46 12.98 -8.06
C ASN A 198 7.37 13.79 -9.36
N GLN A 199 8.27 13.54 -10.32
CA GLN A 199 8.18 14.14 -11.65
C GLN A 199 6.98 13.61 -12.41
N ALA A 200 6.72 12.28 -12.35
CA ALA A 200 5.55 11.66 -12.94
C ALA A 200 4.26 12.22 -12.33
N LYS A 201 4.16 12.33 -10.98
CA LYS A 201 3.02 12.93 -10.27
C LYS A 201 2.72 14.33 -10.79
N LYS A 202 3.71 15.22 -10.83
CA LYS A 202 3.54 16.60 -11.32
C LYS A 202 3.02 16.64 -12.75
N LYS A 203 3.57 15.78 -13.62
CA LYS A 203 3.11 15.69 -15.01
C LYS A 203 1.67 15.18 -15.08
N ILE A 204 1.31 14.17 -14.30
CA ILE A 204 -0.05 13.60 -14.26
C ILE A 204 -1.04 14.65 -13.78
N LEU A 205 -0.80 15.29 -12.63
CA LEU A 205 -1.70 16.29 -12.06
C LEU A 205 -1.95 17.44 -13.04
N LYS A 206 -0.89 17.98 -13.64
CA LYS A 206 -1.02 19.01 -14.69
C LYS A 206 -1.83 18.52 -15.89
N THR A 207 -1.64 17.25 -16.30
CA THR A 207 -2.37 16.66 -17.42
C THR A 207 -3.85 16.49 -17.07
N VAL A 208 -4.15 16.04 -15.85
CA VAL A 208 -5.54 15.91 -15.35
C VAL A 208 -6.22 17.28 -15.30
N GLU A 209 -5.56 18.29 -14.72
CA GLU A 209 -6.07 19.66 -14.66
C GLU A 209 -6.39 20.20 -16.06
N GLN A 210 -5.48 20.06 -17.01
CA GLN A 210 -5.67 20.49 -18.39
C GLN A 210 -6.79 19.73 -19.11
N ALA A 211 -6.95 18.44 -18.81
CA ALA A 211 -8.00 17.61 -19.39
C ALA A 211 -9.38 17.97 -18.81
N LEU A 212 -9.47 18.22 -17.51
CA LEU A 212 -10.70 18.69 -16.87
C LEU A 212 -11.13 20.05 -17.40
N ALA A 213 -10.18 20.98 -17.58
CA ALA A 213 -10.46 22.30 -18.15
C ALA A 213 -11.05 22.25 -19.58
N LYS A 214 -10.73 21.21 -20.36
CA LYS A 214 -11.32 21.00 -21.69
C LYS A 214 -12.76 20.48 -21.63
N ASN A 215 -13.21 19.96 -20.49
CA ASN A 215 -14.51 19.34 -20.28
C ASN A 215 -14.88 18.29 -21.36
N GLN A 216 -13.89 17.50 -21.79
CA GLN A 216 -14.04 16.47 -22.80
C GLN A 216 -14.00 15.10 -22.14
N THR A 217 -14.89 14.20 -22.57
CA THR A 217 -14.95 12.81 -22.10
C THR A 217 -13.81 11.97 -22.67
N GLY A 218 -13.33 10.99 -21.90
CA GLY A 218 -12.45 9.96 -22.39
C GLY A 218 -10.99 10.35 -22.56
N GLN A 219 -10.52 11.35 -21.80
CA GLN A 219 -9.11 11.73 -21.80
C GLN A 219 -8.29 10.66 -21.07
N LEU A 220 -7.51 9.86 -21.81
CA LEU A 220 -6.69 8.80 -21.22
C LEU A 220 -5.30 9.29 -20.82
N VAL A 221 -4.93 9.07 -19.57
CA VAL A 221 -3.56 9.16 -19.05
C VAL A 221 -3.11 7.72 -18.73
N LEU A 222 -2.05 7.26 -19.37
CA LEU A 222 -1.56 5.91 -19.26
C LEU A 222 -0.25 5.87 -18.48
N VAL A 223 -0.24 5.21 -17.32
CA VAL A 223 0.97 4.97 -16.52
C VAL A 223 1.43 3.54 -16.75
N THR A 224 2.63 3.40 -17.28
CA THR A 224 3.26 2.11 -17.56
C THR A 224 4.54 1.95 -16.78
N GLY A 225 4.95 0.72 -16.54
CA GLY A 225 6.20 0.40 -15.86
C GLY A 225 6.22 -1.07 -15.48
N GLU A 226 7.40 -1.58 -15.18
CA GLU A 226 7.57 -2.96 -14.76
C GLU A 226 6.99 -3.22 -13.35
N ALA A 227 6.82 -4.50 -13.01
CA ALA A 227 6.49 -4.90 -11.65
C ALA A 227 7.49 -4.29 -10.66
N GLY A 228 7.00 -3.69 -9.58
CA GLY A 228 7.86 -3.06 -8.59
C GLY A 228 8.31 -1.62 -8.91
N ALA A 229 7.86 -1.00 -10.01
CA ALA A 229 8.16 0.40 -10.29
C ALA A 229 7.38 1.41 -9.41
N GLY A 230 6.60 0.92 -8.43
CA GLY A 230 5.82 1.75 -7.52
C GLY A 230 4.61 2.43 -8.17
N LYS A 231 4.04 1.83 -9.21
CA LYS A 231 2.84 2.32 -9.91
C LYS A 231 1.67 2.54 -8.96
N THR A 232 1.38 1.55 -8.11
CA THR A 232 0.31 1.59 -7.08
C THR A 232 0.53 2.70 -6.06
N VAL A 233 1.77 2.89 -5.59
CA VAL A 233 2.13 3.98 -4.65
C VAL A 233 1.88 5.34 -5.29
N LEU A 234 2.32 5.54 -6.53
CA LEU A 234 2.08 6.78 -7.27
C LEU A 234 0.57 7.02 -7.47
N MET A 235 -0.17 5.98 -7.83
CA MET A 235 -1.63 6.03 -8.02
C MET A 235 -2.35 6.42 -6.73
N SER A 236 -2.05 5.77 -5.60
CA SER A 236 -2.62 6.10 -4.29
C SER A 236 -2.38 7.54 -3.89
N ASN A 237 -1.16 8.02 -4.11
CA ASN A 237 -0.78 9.39 -3.77
C ASN A 237 -1.56 10.43 -4.59
N ILE A 238 -1.69 10.21 -5.92
CA ILE A 238 -2.44 11.11 -6.81
C ILE A 238 -3.95 11.03 -6.52
N PHE A 239 -4.46 9.82 -6.27
CA PHE A 239 -5.86 9.62 -5.91
C PHE A 239 -6.22 10.39 -4.64
N TYR A 240 -5.42 10.26 -3.58
CA TYR A 240 -5.60 11.01 -2.33
C TYR A 240 -5.64 12.52 -2.57
N GLU A 241 -4.71 13.02 -3.39
CA GLU A 241 -4.61 14.46 -3.68
C GLU A 241 -5.84 15.00 -4.42
N LEU A 242 -6.42 14.22 -5.33
CA LEU A 242 -7.61 14.63 -6.08
C LEU A 242 -8.91 14.34 -5.32
N ALA A 243 -9.01 13.21 -4.62
CA ALA A 243 -10.21 12.82 -3.88
C ALA A 243 -10.50 13.72 -2.67
N LYS A 244 -9.47 14.37 -2.07
CA LYS A 244 -9.68 15.35 -0.99
C LYS A 244 -10.27 16.69 -1.45
N GLN A 245 -10.41 16.91 -2.77
CA GLN A 245 -11.02 18.12 -3.33
C GLN A 245 -12.53 17.91 -3.44
N ASP A 246 -13.30 18.53 -2.56
CA ASP A 246 -14.77 18.36 -2.44
C ASP A 246 -15.52 18.60 -3.78
N GLN A 247 -14.91 19.30 -4.72
CA GLN A 247 -15.50 19.63 -6.02
C GLN A 247 -15.27 18.55 -7.09
N LEU A 248 -14.41 17.56 -6.85
CA LEU A 248 -14.05 16.54 -7.81
C LEU A 248 -14.68 15.19 -7.46
N ASN A 249 -15.42 14.62 -8.41
CA ASN A 249 -15.88 13.24 -8.35
C ASN A 249 -14.76 12.30 -8.83
N ALA A 250 -13.86 11.91 -7.91
CA ALA A 250 -12.76 11.01 -8.16
C ALA A 250 -13.11 9.59 -7.69
N VAL A 251 -13.03 8.61 -8.59
CA VAL A 251 -13.38 7.21 -8.31
C VAL A 251 -12.22 6.29 -8.61
N MET A 252 -11.84 5.45 -7.63
CA MET A 252 -10.82 4.42 -7.79
C MET A 252 -11.46 3.08 -8.17
N MET A 253 -10.92 2.45 -9.18
CA MET A 253 -11.32 1.11 -9.61
C MET A 253 -10.18 0.11 -9.48
N VAL A 254 -10.50 -1.04 -8.90
CA VAL A 254 -9.58 -2.17 -8.76
C VAL A 254 -10.33 -3.47 -9.05
N ASN A 255 -9.76 -4.33 -9.88
CA ASN A 255 -10.41 -5.60 -10.23
C ASN A 255 -10.08 -6.76 -9.26
N HIS A 256 -9.44 -6.47 -8.13
CA HIS A 256 -9.12 -7.46 -7.10
C HIS A 256 -9.92 -7.21 -5.82
N PRO A 257 -10.78 -8.16 -5.36
CA PRO A 257 -11.70 -7.92 -4.23
C PRO A 257 -11.03 -7.52 -2.92
N GLN A 258 -9.84 -8.04 -2.63
CA GLN A 258 -9.12 -7.71 -1.40
C GLN A 258 -8.49 -6.31 -1.47
N GLN A 259 -7.97 -5.92 -2.62
CA GLN A 259 -7.43 -4.56 -2.81
C GLN A 259 -8.54 -3.49 -2.75
N VAL A 260 -9.74 -3.78 -3.26
CA VAL A 260 -10.90 -2.89 -3.08
C VAL A 260 -11.12 -2.58 -1.60
N LYS A 261 -11.12 -3.61 -0.74
CA LYS A 261 -11.29 -3.42 0.72
C LYS A 261 -10.16 -2.58 1.34
N VAL A 262 -8.92 -2.78 0.91
CA VAL A 262 -7.77 -2.01 1.39
C VAL A 262 -7.94 -0.53 1.06
N TYR A 263 -8.26 -0.20 -0.17
CA TYR A 263 -8.48 1.19 -0.58
C TYR A 263 -9.72 1.81 0.08
N GLN A 264 -10.82 1.05 0.26
CA GLN A 264 -12.01 1.51 0.99
C GLN A 264 -11.67 1.84 2.45
N GLN A 265 -10.85 1.04 3.12
CA GLN A 265 -10.39 1.35 4.48
C GLN A 265 -9.54 2.62 4.51
N ILE A 266 -8.63 2.82 3.56
CA ILE A 266 -7.82 4.04 3.44
C ILE A 266 -8.73 5.26 3.25
N VAL A 267 -9.64 5.21 2.29
CA VAL A 267 -10.59 6.30 1.98
C VAL A 267 -11.41 6.69 3.21
N LYS A 268 -11.96 5.69 3.91
CA LYS A 268 -12.76 5.90 5.11
C LYS A 268 -11.95 6.52 6.26
N LYS A 269 -10.75 5.98 6.53
CA LYS A 269 -9.88 6.50 7.59
C LYS A 269 -9.44 7.94 7.33
N LEU A 270 -9.19 8.27 6.07
CA LEU A 270 -8.74 9.61 5.67
C LEU A 270 -9.89 10.60 5.43
N GLY A 271 -11.14 10.14 5.52
CA GLY A 271 -12.31 10.99 5.32
C GLY A 271 -12.40 11.61 3.91
N ILE A 272 -11.87 10.93 2.89
CA ILE A 272 -11.83 11.43 1.50
C ILE A 272 -12.91 10.80 0.61
N GLY A 273 -13.87 10.13 1.17
CA GLY A 273 -14.98 9.49 0.46
C GLY A 273 -15.62 8.35 1.25
N ASP A 274 -16.39 7.55 0.56
CA ASP A 274 -17.16 6.41 1.08
C ASP A 274 -16.85 5.10 0.34
N ASP A 275 -17.66 4.07 0.58
CA ASP A 275 -17.53 2.76 -0.10
C ASP A 275 -17.78 2.83 -1.62
N GLU A 276 -18.40 3.91 -2.12
CA GLU A 276 -18.66 4.15 -3.53
C GLU A 276 -17.49 4.87 -4.24
N THR A 277 -16.58 5.42 -3.47
CA THR A 277 -15.35 6.07 -3.97
C THR A 277 -14.33 5.04 -4.46
N VAL A 278 -14.41 3.80 -3.95
CA VAL A 278 -13.56 2.68 -4.39
C VAL A 278 -14.42 1.48 -4.74
N ILE A 279 -14.49 1.14 -6.02
CA ILE A 279 -15.39 0.12 -6.55
C ILE A 279 -14.72 -0.77 -7.59
N LYS A 280 -15.41 -1.84 -7.99
CA LYS A 280 -14.99 -2.67 -9.12
C LYS A 280 -15.31 -2.00 -10.46
N PRO A 281 -14.54 -2.30 -11.53
CA PRO A 281 -14.81 -1.77 -12.87
C PRO A 281 -16.25 -2.01 -13.36
N SER A 282 -16.80 -3.21 -13.14
CA SER A 282 -18.20 -3.53 -13.51
C SER A 282 -19.22 -2.67 -12.77
N ARG A 283 -18.98 -2.36 -11.48
CA ARG A 283 -19.86 -1.48 -10.71
C ARG A 283 -19.79 -0.04 -11.20
N PHE A 284 -18.60 0.44 -11.58
CA PHE A 284 -18.42 1.75 -12.19
C PHE A 284 -19.22 1.88 -13.49
N ILE A 285 -19.09 0.92 -14.40
CA ILE A 285 -19.79 0.90 -15.71
C ILE A 285 -21.32 0.91 -15.53
N ASN A 286 -21.84 0.25 -14.47
CA ASN A 286 -23.28 0.23 -14.18
C ASN A 286 -23.78 1.51 -13.48
N ARG A 287 -22.91 2.25 -12.79
CA ARG A 287 -23.27 3.46 -12.03
C ARG A 287 -23.18 4.74 -12.85
N TYR A 288 -22.17 4.81 -13.72
CA TYR A 288 -21.90 5.98 -14.55
C TYR A 288 -22.30 5.73 -15.99
N ASP A 289 -22.75 6.79 -16.67
CA ASP A 289 -23.08 6.80 -18.09
C ASP A 289 -22.56 8.08 -18.77
N GLU A 290 -22.89 8.29 -20.03
CA GLU A 290 -22.43 9.46 -20.79
C GLU A 290 -23.04 10.78 -20.28
N ASN A 291 -24.17 10.75 -19.56
CA ASN A 291 -24.84 11.92 -19.00
C ASN A 291 -24.44 12.18 -17.53
N HIS A 292 -24.00 11.13 -16.83
CA HIS A 292 -23.56 11.19 -15.45
C HIS A 292 -22.16 10.58 -15.33
N GLN A 293 -21.15 11.41 -15.57
CA GLN A 293 -19.74 11.03 -15.64
C GLN A 293 -19.00 11.31 -14.34
N ALA A 294 -17.99 10.49 -14.05
CA ALA A 294 -16.96 10.82 -13.08
C ALA A 294 -16.02 11.89 -13.66
N ASP A 295 -15.51 12.79 -12.82
CA ASP A 295 -14.49 13.74 -13.24
C ASP A 295 -13.17 13.02 -13.50
N VAL A 296 -12.71 12.19 -12.55
CA VAL A 296 -11.49 11.40 -12.67
C VAL A 296 -11.74 9.96 -12.27
N ALA A 297 -11.52 9.05 -13.18
CA ALA A 297 -11.58 7.62 -12.96
C ALA A 297 -10.16 7.04 -12.90
N PHE A 298 -9.81 6.43 -11.77
CA PHE A 298 -8.55 5.76 -11.55
C PHE A 298 -8.71 4.26 -11.75
N ILE A 299 -7.77 3.63 -12.44
CA ILE A 299 -7.76 2.18 -12.64
C ILE A 299 -6.39 1.65 -12.23
N ASP A 300 -6.33 1.01 -11.07
CA ASP A 300 -5.14 0.25 -10.68
C ASP A 300 -5.20 -1.13 -11.31
N GLU A 301 -4.06 -1.65 -11.74
CA GLU A 301 -3.93 -2.93 -12.43
C GLU A 301 -4.86 -3.05 -13.67
N ALA A 302 -4.85 -2.05 -14.56
CA ALA A 302 -5.75 -2.00 -15.72
C ALA A 302 -5.55 -3.17 -16.71
N HIS A 303 -4.47 -3.93 -16.61
CA HIS A 303 -4.24 -5.17 -17.37
C HIS A 303 -5.14 -6.33 -16.91
N LEU A 304 -5.84 -6.19 -15.78
CA LEU A 304 -6.85 -7.14 -15.30
C LEU A 304 -8.27 -6.81 -15.79
N LEU A 305 -8.43 -5.78 -16.60
CA LEU A 305 -9.70 -5.45 -17.22
C LEU A 305 -10.02 -6.43 -18.35
N TRP A 306 -11.26 -6.81 -18.46
CA TRP A 306 -11.71 -7.67 -19.55
C TRP A 306 -11.69 -6.92 -20.88
N THR A 307 -11.02 -7.53 -21.85
CA THR A 307 -10.93 -7.06 -23.24
C THR A 307 -11.93 -7.71 -24.15
N GLN A 308 -12.70 -8.71 -23.65
CA GLN A 308 -13.72 -9.45 -24.37
C GLN A 308 -14.97 -9.61 -23.50
N GLN A 309 -16.11 -9.88 -24.12
CA GLN A 309 -17.33 -10.23 -23.40
C GLN A 309 -17.16 -11.55 -22.64
N ASN A 310 -17.49 -11.55 -21.35
CA ASN A 310 -17.65 -12.77 -20.56
C ASN A 310 -18.92 -12.70 -19.71
N GLN A 311 -19.31 -13.83 -19.09
CA GLN A 311 -20.55 -13.94 -18.31
C GLN A 311 -20.62 -12.98 -17.10
N GLY A 312 -19.50 -12.48 -16.62
CA GLY A 312 -19.44 -11.52 -15.53
C GLY A 312 -19.44 -10.04 -15.97
N TYR A 313 -19.38 -9.80 -17.26
CA TYR A 313 -19.36 -8.47 -17.84
C TYR A 313 -20.75 -8.06 -18.33
N HIS A 314 -21.39 -7.17 -17.61
CA HIS A 314 -22.73 -6.65 -17.93
C HIS A 314 -22.70 -5.31 -18.68
N GLY A 315 -21.53 -4.88 -19.19
CA GLY A 315 -21.38 -3.66 -19.98
C GLY A 315 -21.95 -3.79 -21.40
N HIS A 316 -22.11 -2.67 -22.06
CA HIS A 316 -22.65 -2.57 -23.42
C HIS A 316 -21.59 -2.74 -24.51
N GLY A 317 -20.31 -2.90 -24.14
CA GLY A 317 -19.16 -3.05 -25.05
C GLY A 317 -18.42 -4.38 -24.89
N ASN A 318 -17.38 -4.54 -25.69
CA ASN A 318 -16.51 -5.72 -25.65
C ASN A 318 -15.22 -5.47 -24.84
N ASN A 319 -15.00 -4.23 -24.34
CA ASN A 319 -13.78 -3.85 -23.64
C ASN A 319 -14.09 -2.89 -22.49
N GLN A 320 -13.78 -3.31 -21.27
CA GLN A 320 -14.10 -2.54 -20.07
C GLN A 320 -13.40 -1.17 -20.03
N LEU A 321 -12.15 -1.07 -20.50
CA LEU A 321 -11.44 0.21 -20.52
C LEU A 321 -12.12 1.21 -21.47
N LEU A 322 -12.55 0.76 -22.63
CA LEU A 322 -13.25 1.63 -23.58
C LEU A 322 -14.62 2.05 -23.04
N ASP A 323 -15.30 1.19 -22.30
CA ASP A 323 -16.57 1.53 -21.65
C ASP A 323 -16.38 2.53 -20.50
N ILE A 324 -15.30 2.42 -19.75
CA ILE A 324 -14.94 3.39 -18.69
C ILE A 324 -14.60 4.75 -19.30
N LEU A 325 -13.87 4.78 -20.42
CA LEU A 325 -13.53 6.02 -21.12
C LEU A 325 -14.73 6.84 -21.56
N LYS A 326 -15.88 6.21 -21.85
CA LYS A 326 -17.14 6.90 -22.16
C LYS A 326 -17.82 7.52 -20.94
N ARG A 327 -17.43 7.12 -19.72
CA ARG A 327 -18.12 7.39 -18.45
C ARG A 327 -17.30 8.26 -17.49
N ALA A 328 -16.16 8.75 -17.93
CA ALA A 328 -15.32 9.66 -17.16
C ALA A 328 -14.70 10.74 -18.08
N LYS A 329 -14.51 11.94 -17.53
CA LYS A 329 -13.81 13.00 -18.26
C LYS A 329 -12.34 12.63 -18.43
N VAL A 330 -11.69 12.21 -17.35
CA VAL A 330 -10.29 11.77 -17.34
C VAL A 330 -10.20 10.35 -16.77
N VAL A 331 -9.48 9.48 -17.47
CA VAL A 331 -9.17 8.13 -17.00
C VAL A 331 -7.67 8.01 -16.81
N LEU A 332 -7.23 7.75 -15.58
CA LEU A 332 -5.85 7.45 -15.24
C LEU A 332 -5.71 5.93 -15.05
N ALA A 333 -5.05 5.27 -15.98
CA ALA A 333 -4.91 3.81 -15.98
C ALA A 333 -3.46 3.38 -15.76
N VAL A 334 -3.23 2.52 -14.77
CA VAL A 334 -1.97 1.83 -14.54
C VAL A 334 -1.98 0.51 -15.29
N TYR A 335 -1.05 0.33 -16.21
CA TYR A 335 -1.00 -0.83 -17.07
C TYR A 335 0.38 -1.48 -17.10
N ASP A 336 0.42 -2.80 -16.91
CA ASP A 336 1.60 -3.63 -17.06
C ASP A 336 1.30 -4.80 -18.01
N HIS A 337 1.76 -4.72 -19.24
CA HIS A 337 1.49 -5.71 -20.27
C HIS A 337 2.11 -7.09 -20.01
N LYS A 338 3.02 -7.19 -19.02
CA LYS A 338 3.67 -8.44 -18.65
C LYS A 338 2.95 -9.20 -17.52
N GLN A 339 1.89 -8.63 -16.94
CA GLN A 339 1.17 -9.19 -15.78
C GLN A 339 -0.26 -9.67 -16.10
N VAL A 340 -0.52 -10.03 -17.33
CA VAL A 340 -1.82 -10.61 -17.74
C VAL A 340 -1.95 -12.03 -17.17
N LEU A 341 -3.10 -12.36 -16.58
CA LEU A 341 -3.35 -13.64 -15.91
C LEU A 341 -4.24 -14.59 -16.70
N THR A 342 -5.16 -14.06 -17.51
CA THR A 342 -6.14 -14.84 -18.27
C THR A 342 -6.23 -14.38 -19.71
N ALA A 343 -6.72 -15.26 -20.59
CA ALA A 343 -6.92 -14.94 -22.00
C ALA A 343 -7.93 -13.79 -22.21
N ASP A 344 -8.92 -13.66 -21.31
CA ASP A 344 -9.92 -12.58 -21.37
C ASP A 344 -9.34 -11.19 -21.08
N GLU A 345 -8.12 -11.13 -20.52
CA GLU A 345 -7.38 -9.91 -20.18
C GLU A 345 -6.32 -9.58 -21.22
N ILE A 346 -6.06 -10.47 -22.18
CA ILE A 346 -5.05 -10.25 -23.23
C ILE A 346 -5.51 -9.10 -24.11
N MET A 347 -4.67 -8.10 -24.23
CA MET A 347 -4.84 -7.01 -25.17
C MET A 347 -3.99 -7.28 -26.41
N GLU A 348 -4.63 -7.39 -27.54
CA GLU A 348 -3.94 -7.55 -28.83
C GLU A 348 -3.05 -6.33 -29.15
N ASN A 349 -2.04 -6.53 -29.98
CA ASN A 349 -1.12 -5.44 -30.32
C ASN A 349 -1.85 -4.23 -30.94
N GLU A 350 -2.90 -4.46 -31.69
CA GLU A 350 -3.71 -3.39 -32.32
C GLU A 350 -4.44 -2.56 -31.26
N ASP A 351 -5.04 -3.20 -30.26
CA ASP A 351 -5.72 -2.52 -29.14
C ASP A 351 -4.73 -1.73 -28.28
N TRP A 352 -3.56 -2.30 -28.02
CA TRP A 352 -2.49 -1.61 -27.30
C TRP A 352 -1.99 -0.36 -28.05
N GLN A 353 -1.80 -0.45 -29.38
CA GLN A 353 -1.45 0.70 -30.21
C GLN A 353 -2.61 1.72 -30.27
N HIS A 354 -3.84 1.25 -30.26
CA HIS A 354 -5.01 2.13 -30.17
C HIS A 354 -5.03 2.93 -28.85
N LEU A 355 -4.83 2.28 -27.70
CA LEU A 355 -4.74 2.96 -26.41
C LEU A 355 -3.59 3.96 -26.35
N LYS A 356 -2.43 3.62 -26.90
CA LYS A 356 -1.32 4.58 -27.01
C LYS A 356 -1.65 5.79 -27.87
N ARG A 357 -2.39 5.61 -28.96
CA ARG A 357 -2.87 6.73 -29.78
C ARG A 357 -3.87 7.59 -29.03
N LEU A 358 -4.79 6.99 -28.27
CA LEU A 358 -5.75 7.73 -27.42
C LEU A 358 -5.03 8.51 -26.31
N ALA A 359 -4.02 7.91 -25.68
CA ALA A 359 -3.24 8.60 -24.67
C ALA A 359 -2.32 9.69 -25.25
N GLY A 360 -1.81 9.49 -26.48
CA GLY A 360 -0.90 10.43 -27.14
C GLY A 360 0.38 10.68 -26.33
N ASP A 361 0.65 11.93 -26.01
CA ASP A 361 1.78 12.38 -25.18
C ASP A 361 1.57 12.15 -23.66
N LYS A 362 0.38 11.68 -23.28
CA LYS A 362 0.00 11.39 -21.88
C LYS A 362 0.40 9.97 -21.42
N VAL A 363 1.34 9.33 -22.13
CA VAL A 363 1.95 8.07 -21.68
C VAL A 363 3.12 8.38 -20.76
N ILE A 364 3.06 7.87 -19.53
CA ILE A 364 4.08 8.06 -18.51
C ILE A 364 4.70 6.70 -18.19
N ARG A 365 6.02 6.61 -18.29
CA ARG A 365 6.76 5.39 -18.02
C ARG A 365 7.57 5.56 -16.74
N LEU A 366 7.37 4.63 -15.80
CA LEU A 366 8.25 4.43 -14.64
C LEU A 366 9.27 3.36 -14.98
N LYS A 367 10.55 3.66 -14.77
CA LYS A 367 11.66 2.80 -15.18
C LYS A 367 12.30 2.06 -14.00
N ASN A 368 12.30 2.69 -12.81
CA ASN A 368 12.98 2.16 -11.65
C ASN A 368 12.20 0.99 -11.03
N GLN A 369 12.87 -0.15 -10.89
CA GLN A 369 12.37 -1.31 -10.15
C GLN A 369 12.83 -1.15 -8.69
N MET A 370 11.89 -1.25 -7.72
CA MET A 370 12.16 -1.02 -6.28
C MET A 370 11.70 -2.19 -5.39
N ARG A 371 11.06 -3.21 -5.98
CA ARG A 371 10.51 -4.34 -5.22
C ARG A 371 11.58 -5.39 -4.88
N ILE A 372 12.51 -5.62 -5.80
CA ILE A 372 13.58 -6.61 -5.64
C ILE A 372 14.84 -5.87 -5.21
N ALA A 373 15.25 -6.08 -3.96
CA ALA A 373 16.50 -5.53 -3.42
C ALA A 373 17.68 -6.43 -3.83
N ALA A 374 18.05 -6.42 -5.10
CA ALA A 374 19.11 -7.23 -5.67
C ALA A 374 20.03 -6.38 -6.54
N SER A 375 21.23 -6.90 -6.86
CA SER A 375 22.13 -6.30 -7.82
C SER A 375 21.52 -6.27 -9.23
N ASP A 376 22.01 -5.36 -10.08
CA ASP A 376 21.60 -5.29 -11.48
C ASP A 376 21.87 -6.60 -12.24
N GLU A 377 22.88 -7.37 -11.85
CA GLU A 377 23.21 -8.66 -12.44
C GLU A 377 22.15 -9.71 -12.09
N THR A 378 21.71 -9.78 -10.84
CA THR A 378 20.66 -10.69 -10.40
C THR A 378 19.32 -10.33 -11.05
N ILE A 379 18.99 -9.04 -11.11
CA ILE A 379 17.77 -8.57 -11.80
C ILE A 379 17.83 -8.94 -13.29
N ARG A 380 18.98 -8.78 -13.94
CA ARG A 380 19.19 -9.17 -15.34
C ARG A 380 19.05 -10.67 -15.52
N TRP A 381 19.63 -11.49 -14.62
CA TRP A 381 19.51 -12.94 -14.66
C TRP A 381 18.04 -13.39 -14.60
N ILE A 382 17.25 -12.82 -13.68
CA ILE A 382 15.82 -13.11 -13.57
C ILE A 382 15.10 -12.72 -14.87
N ARG A 383 15.44 -11.58 -15.47
CA ARG A 383 14.86 -11.13 -16.74
C ARG A 383 15.24 -12.01 -17.92
N ASP A 384 16.49 -12.45 -17.98
CA ASP A 384 16.95 -13.36 -19.03
C ASP A 384 16.23 -14.71 -18.95
N PHE A 385 16.01 -15.22 -17.72
CA PHE A 385 15.24 -16.44 -17.51
C PHE A 385 13.77 -16.28 -17.97
N VAL A 386 13.08 -15.23 -17.54
CA VAL A 386 11.63 -15.05 -17.77
C VAL A 386 11.36 -14.50 -19.18
N ASP A 387 12.06 -13.44 -19.60
CA ASP A 387 11.75 -12.70 -20.83
C ASP A 387 12.50 -13.28 -22.06
N GLN A 388 13.78 -13.65 -21.88
CA GLN A 388 14.64 -14.15 -22.95
C GLN A 388 14.66 -15.69 -23.04
N ARG A 389 14.09 -16.37 -22.03
CA ARG A 389 14.04 -17.83 -21.94
C ARG A 389 15.44 -18.49 -21.95
N ARG A 390 16.40 -17.80 -21.30
CA ARG A 390 17.79 -18.24 -21.20
C ARG A 390 18.17 -18.50 -19.76
N ILE A 391 18.99 -19.50 -19.52
CA ILE A 391 19.54 -19.83 -18.20
C ILE A 391 21.06 -19.59 -18.27
N TYR A 392 21.54 -18.82 -17.31
CA TYR A 392 22.94 -18.54 -17.07
C TYR A 392 23.33 -19.03 -15.66
N PRO A 393 24.62 -19.14 -15.34
CA PRO A 393 25.04 -19.31 -13.94
C PRO A 393 24.44 -18.23 -13.06
N ILE A 394 23.97 -18.62 -11.85
CA ILE A 394 23.42 -17.69 -10.88
C ILE A 394 24.52 -16.72 -10.44
N PRO A 395 24.32 -15.40 -10.52
CA PRO A 395 25.28 -14.42 -10.03
C PRO A 395 25.40 -14.49 -8.50
N VAL A 396 26.58 -14.16 -7.99
CA VAL A 396 26.78 -13.96 -6.55
C VAL A 396 26.27 -12.58 -6.18
N ASP A 397 25.40 -12.52 -5.19
CA ASP A 397 24.78 -11.27 -4.74
C ASP A 397 24.66 -11.26 -3.21
N ASP A 398 25.35 -10.33 -2.57
CA ASP A 398 25.36 -10.21 -1.11
C ASP A 398 24.03 -9.67 -0.54
N SER A 399 23.20 -9.07 -1.38
CA SER A 399 21.90 -8.46 -1.01
C SER A 399 20.69 -9.34 -1.34
N TYR A 400 20.87 -10.39 -2.16
CA TYR A 400 19.77 -11.23 -2.64
C TYR A 400 20.21 -12.69 -2.75
N ASP A 401 19.57 -13.55 -1.97
CA ASP A 401 19.87 -14.99 -1.96
C ASP A 401 18.97 -15.73 -2.96
N LEU A 402 19.55 -16.18 -4.07
CA LEU A 402 18.88 -16.98 -5.10
C LEU A 402 19.43 -18.40 -5.09
N GLN A 403 18.62 -19.36 -4.65
CA GLN A 403 19.00 -20.77 -4.50
C GLN A 403 18.15 -21.69 -5.37
N ILE A 404 18.73 -22.83 -5.77
CA ILE A 404 18.02 -23.93 -6.42
C ILE A 404 18.02 -25.12 -5.48
N PHE A 405 16.86 -25.75 -5.32
CA PHE A 405 16.66 -26.94 -4.51
C PHE A 405 16.34 -28.14 -5.41
N ASP A 406 17.01 -29.25 -5.19
CA ASP A 406 16.74 -30.52 -5.90
C ASP A 406 15.54 -31.27 -5.32
N ASP A 407 15.14 -30.94 -4.08
CA ASP A 407 14.02 -31.56 -3.36
C ASP A 407 13.05 -30.46 -2.86
N PRO A 408 11.77 -30.52 -3.25
CA PRO A 408 10.77 -29.56 -2.76
C PRO A 408 10.57 -29.60 -1.25
N ARG A 409 10.86 -30.72 -0.59
CA ARG A 409 10.82 -30.86 0.87
C ARG A 409 11.93 -30.05 1.55
N ALA A 410 13.13 -30.04 0.98
CA ALA A 410 14.23 -29.21 1.48
C ALA A 410 13.89 -27.71 1.35
N MET A 411 13.27 -27.30 0.23
CA MET A 411 12.79 -25.94 0.05
C MET A 411 11.67 -25.57 1.02
N GLU A 412 10.69 -26.46 1.25
CA GLU A 412 9.63 -26.28 2.25
C GLU A 412 10.22 -26.01 3.65
N GLN A 413 11.20 -26.84 4.07
CA GLN A 413 11.87 -26.66 5.36
C GLN A 413 12.63 -25.34 5.45
N ALA A 414 13.30 -24.91 4.38
CA ALA A 414 13.98 -23.62 4.34
C ALA A 414 12.99 -22.46 4.46
N ILE A 415 11.89 -22.49 3.73
CA ILE A 415 10.84 -21.45 3.80
C ILE A 415 10.16 -21.43 5.19
N ALA A 416 9.89 -22.57 5.77
CA ALA A 416 9.34 -22.68 7.13
C ALA A 416 10.30 -22.09 8.18
N ARG A 417 11.62 -22.36 8.04
CA ARG A 417 12.66 -21.81 8.90
C ARG A 417 12.71 -20.28 8.77
N PHE A 418 12.80 -19.73 7.56
CA PHE A 418 12.81 -18.27 7.34
C PHE A 418 11.56 -17.59 7.91
N ASN A 419 10.38 -18.22 7.74
CA ASN A 419 9.14 -17.70 8.33
C ASN A 419 9.16 -17.70 9.86
N ALA A 420 9.86 -18.65 10.51
CA ALA A 420 10.01 -18.74 11.95
C ALA A 420 11.10 -17.79 12.48
N GLU A 421 12.23 -17.68 11.81
CA GLU A 421 13.38 -16.82 12.17
C GLU A 421 13.02 -15.34 12.11
N ASP A 422 12.15 -14.94 11.19
CA ASP A 422 11.61 -13.60 11.09
C ASP A 422 10.71 -13.20 12.30
N HIS A 423 10.56 -14.07 13.31
CA HIS A 423 9.74 -13.82 14.51
C HIS A 423 8.35 -13.21 14.21
N GLY A 424 7.74 -13.63 13.11
CA GLY A 424 6.52 -13.02 12.61
C GLY A 424 6.74 -11.67 11.88
N HIS A 425 7.98 -11.29 11.62
CA HIS A 425 8.34 -10.02 10.96
C HIS A 425 8.52 -10.13 9.44
N GLY A 426 8.59 -11.32 8.86
CA GLY A 426 8.60 -11.58 7.43
C GLY A 426 7.42 -12.42 6.97
N ILE A 427 7.11 -12.36 5.68
CA ILE A 427 6.16 -13.26 5.04
C ILE A 427 6.94 -14.15 4.09
N SER A 428 7.09 -15.42 4.46
CA SER A 428 7.79 -16.43 3.66
C SER A 428 6.79 -17.52 3.25
N ARG A 429 6.66 -17.79 1.95
CA ARG A 429 5.64 -18.71 1.42
C ARG A 429 6.17 -19.51 0.24
N MET A 430 5.57 -20.67 0.02
CA MET A 430 5.75 -21.43 -1.20
C MET A 430 4.68 -21.09 -2.23
N VAL A 431 5.06 -21.02 -3.49
CA VAL A 431 4.17 -20.81 -4.63
C VAL A 431 4.51 -21.81 -5.74
N ALA A 432 3.57 -22.04 -6.66
CA ALA A 432 3.79 -22.95 -7.79
C ALA A 432 3.25 -22.36 -9.10
N THR A 433 3.81 -22.79 -10.22
CA THR A 433 3.17 -22.64 -11.53
C THR A 433 1.82 -23.35 -11.53
N PHE A 434 0.87 -22.89 -12.35
CA PHE A 434 -0.49 -23.45 -12.32
C PHE A 434 -0.60 -24.74 -13.15
N ASP A 435 0.17 -25.74 -12.76
CA ASP A 435 0.29 -27.02 -13.50
C ASP A 435 -0.44 -28.18 -12.81
N TRP A 436 -0.86 -27.98 -11.57
CA TRP A 436 -1.64 -28.95 -10.81
C TRP A 436 -3.12 -28.58 -10.82
N LYS A 437 -3.96 -29.61 -10.84
CA LYS A 437 -5.41 -29.44 -10.85
C LYS A 437 -5.89 -28.71 -9.60
N TYR A 438 -6.83 -27.78 -9.80
CA TYR A 438 -7.54 -27.08 -8.74
C TYR A 438 -9.00 -26.86 -9.10
N SER A 439 -9.86 -26.95 -8.09
CA SER A 439 -11.28 -26.56 -8.18
C SER A 439 -11.72 -25.98 -6.84
N SER A 440 -12.69 -25.07 -6.84
CA SER A 440 -13.33 -24.56 -5.63
C SER A 440 -14.06 -25.64 -4.83
N SER A 441 -14.47 -26.73 -5.49
CA SER A 441 -15.02 -27.92 -4.85
C SER A 441 -13.89 -28.88 -4.48
N LYS A 442 -13.95 -29.48 -3.29
CA LYS A 442 -13.00 -30.51 -2.86
C LYS A 442 -13.04 -31.74 -3.78
N PRO A 443 -11.96 -32.53 -3.86
CA PRO A 443 -11.99 -33.88 -4.43
C PRO A 443 -13.09 -34.74 -3.81
N LYS A 444 -13.60 -35.72 -4.56
CA LYS A 444 -14.72 -36.57 -4.14
C LYS A 444 -14.41 -37.41 -2.91
N ASP A 445 -13.15 -37.73 -2.68
CA ASP A 445 -12.65 -38.49 -1.52
C ASP A 445 -12.46 -37.62 -0.25
N GLY A 446 -12.76 -36.31 -0.32
CA GLY A 446 -12.62 -35.38 0.78
C GLY A 446 -11.19 -34.86 1.01
N SER A 447 -10.22 -35.27 0.21
CA SER A 447 -8.84 -34.79 0.25
C SER A 447 -8.71 -33.32 -0.15
N TYR A 448 -7.49 -32.83 -0.29
CA TYR A 448 -7.19 -31.51 -0.82
C TYR A 448 -6.59 -31.61 -2.23
N TRP A 449 -6.81 -30.61 -3.05
CA TRP A 449 -6.01 -30.40 -4.24
C TRP A 449 -4.60 -30.03 -3.81
N CYS A 450 -3.59 -30.71 -4.38
CA CYS A 450 -2.21 -30.56 -3.96
C CYS A 450 -1.28 -30.27 -5.14
N VAL A 451 -0.20 -29.57 -4.86
CA VAL A 451 1.03 -29.63 -5.65
C VAL A 451 1.79 -30.84 -5.19
N SER A 452 2.24 -31.69 -6.11
CA SER A 452 2.89 -32.96 -5.78
C SER A 452 4.11 -33.19 -6.67
N GLU A 453 5.19 -33.71 -6.05
CA GLU A 453 6.39 -34.16 -6.76
C GLU A 453 6.96 -35.39 -6.03
N GLY A 454 7.02 -36.51 -6.74
CA GLY A 454 7.41 -37.79 -6.13
C GLY A 454 6.53 -38.14 -4.91
N ASN A 455 7.17 -38.33 -3.77
CA ASN A 455 6.50 -38.61 -2.49
C ASN A 455 6.19 -37.36 -1.67
N TRP A 456 6.42 -36.17 -2.18
CA TRP A 456 6.07 -34.92 -1.52
C TRP A 456 4.77 -34.36 -2.08
N SER A 457 3.96 -33.77 -1.19
CA SER A 457 2.68 -33.20 -1.56
C SER A 457 2.24 -32.16 -0.54
N MET A 458 1.73 -31.02 -1.02
CA MET A 458 1.24 -29.92 -0.16
C MET A 458 -0.07 -29.33 -0.74
N PRO A 459 -1.10 -29.08 0.10
CA PRO A 459 -2.33 -28.40 -0.33
C PRO A 459 -2.02 -27.03 -0.95
N TRP A 460 -2.88 -26.54 -1.83
CA TRP A 460 -2.67 -25.24 -2.46
C TRP A 460 -3.95 -24.44 -2.69
N ASN A 461 -3.81 -23.12 -2.91
CA ASN A 461 -4.90 -22.19 -3.24
C ASN A 461 -5.98 -22.05 -2.15
N LEU A 462 -5.56 -21.83 -0.88
CA LEU A 462 -6.44 -21.47 0.24
C LEU A 462 -7.54 -22.52 0.54
N GLN A 463 -7.13 -23.78 0.67
CA GLN A 463 -8.06 -24.87 1.01
C GLN A 463 -8.09 -25.18 2.50
N LEU A 464 -6.96 -24.93 3.22
CA LEU A 464 -6.91 -25.12 4.66
C LEU A 464 -7.75 -24.05 5.37
N LYS A 465 -8.42 -24.46 6.45
CA LYS A 465 -9.25 -23.56 7.23
C LYS A 465 -8.56 -23.24 8.55
N SER A 466 -8.67 -21.99 8.98
CA SER A 466 -8.26 -21.57 10.32
C SER A 466 -9.47 -21.27 11.19
N ASN A 467 -9.40 -21.67 12.47
CA ASN A 467 -10.41 -21.32 13.48
C ASN A 467 -10.16 -19.93 14.11
N VAL A 468 -9.08 -19.28 13.73
CA VAL A 468 -8.72 -17.94 14.21
C VAL A 468 -9.68 -16.92 13.61
N LYS A 469 -10.34 -16.15 14.47
CA LYS A 469 -11.30 -15.12 14.02
C LYS A 469 -10.65 -13.76 13.72
N LYS A 470 -9.59 -13.43 14.48
CA LYS A 470 -8.86 -12.16 14.36
C LYS A 470 -7.39 -12.36 14.68
N ILE A 471 -6.52 -11.60 14.03
CA ILE A 471 -5.09 -11.44 14.36
C ILE A 471 -4.82 -9.95 14.44
N ASN A 472 -4.22 -9.49 15.53
CA ASN A 472 -3.85 -8.09 15.77
C ASN A 472 -5.02 -7.10 15.50
N GLY A 473 -6.25 -7.50 15.86
CA GLY A 473 -7.46 -6.68 15.65
C GLY A 473 -8.13 -6.86 14.29
N VAL A 474 -7.41 -7.33 13.26
CA VAL A 474 -7.94 -7.57 11.91
C VAL A 474 -8.72 -8.87 11.86
N LYS A 475 -9.87 -8.87 11.19
CA LYS A 475 -10.59 -10.12 10.93
C LYS A 475 -9.73 -11.02 10.05
N TYR A 476 -9.64 -12.28 10.43
CA TYR A 476 -8.84 -13.27 9.70
C TYR A 476 -9.23 -13.40 8.22
N SER A 477 -10.53 -13.27 7.92
CA SER A 477 -11.07 -13.26 6.56
C SER A 477 -10.65 -12.05 5.70
N ASP A 478 -10.18 -10.99 6.34
CA ASP A 478 -9.79 -9.75 5.67
C ASP A 478 -8.27 -9.71 5.38
N LEU A 479 -7.51 -10.66 5.96
CA LEU A 479 -6.11 -10.88 5.64
C LEU A 479 -5.97 -11.54 4.26
N SER A 480 -4.95 -11.13 3.51
CA SER A 480 -4.56 -11.81 2.28
C SER A 480 -4.11 -13.25 2.56
N TRP A 481 -4.07 -14.08 1.51
CA TRP A 481 -3.54 -15.44 1.64
C TRP A 481 -2.16 -15.47 2.30
N ALA A 482 -1.25 -14.63 1.85
CA ALA A 482 0.12 -14.58 2.36
C ALA A 482 0.22 -14.12 3.83
N GLU A 483 -0.70 -13.26 4.29
CA GLU A 483 -0.73 -12.73 5.66
C GLU A 483 -1.36 -13.72 6.66
N GLN A 484 -2.07 -14.74 6.20
CA GLN A 484 -2.68 -15.74 7.07
C GLN A 484 -1.62 -16.76 7.55
N PRO A 485 -1.33 -16.89 8.85
CA PRO A 485 -0.22 -17.74 9.34
C PRO A 485 -0.31 -19.21 8.93
N HIS A 486 -1.52 -19.79 8.84
CA HIS A 486 -1.69 -21.19 8.50
C HIS A 486 -1.30 -21.51 7.05
N THR A 487 -1.20 -20.51 6.17
CA THR A 487 -0.84 -20.72 4.76
C THR A 487 0.64 -21.02 4.54
N ILE A 488 1.44 -21.04 5.60
CA ILE A 488 2.78 -21.63 5.55
C ILE A 488 2.74 -23.13 5.21
N HIS A 489 1.61 -23.80 5.45
CA HIS A 489 1.34 -25.19 5.12
C HIS A 489 0.56 -25.36 3.81
N GLU A 490 0.48 -24.31 3.01
CA GLU A 490 -0.14 -24.32 1.71
C GLU A 490 0.77 -23.68 0.65
N ILE A 491 0.57 -24.08 -0.59
CA ILE A 491 1.20 -23.46 -1.75
C ILE A 491 0.26 -22.43 -2.35
N GLY A 492 0.79 -21.24 -2.65
CA GLY A 492 0.08 -20.22 -3.41
C GLY A 492 0.22 -20.39 -4.92
N SER A 493 -0.62 -19.71 -5.65
CA SER A 493 -0.50 -19.51 -7.10
C SER A 493 -0.46 -18.02 -7.43
N THR A 494 -0.32 -17.67 -8.70
CA THR A 494 -0.41 -16.28 -9.18
C THR A 494 -1.67 -15.58 -8.68
N TYR A 495 -2.79 -16.29 -8.56
CA TYR A 495 -4.06 -15.73 -8.08
C TYR A 495 -4.09 -15.42 -6.58
N THR A 496 -3.23 -16.05 -5.78
CA THR A 496 -3.19 -15.83 -4.33
C THR A 496 -2.10 -14.85 -3.90
N VAL A 497 -1.04 -14.67 -4.71
CA VAL A 497 0.11 -13.81 -4.35
C VAL A 497 0.18 -12.50 -5.13
N GLN A 498 -0.67 -12.32 -6.15
CA GLN A 498 -0.68 -11.09 -6.94
C GLN A 498 -0.90 -9.86 -6.06
N GLY A 499 -0.06 -8.85 -6.23
CA GLY A 499 -0.12 -7.61 -5.47
C GLY A 499 0.52 -7.65 -4.07
N PHE A 500 1.09 -8.79 -3.67
CA PHE A 500 1.76 -8.95 -2.37
C PHE A 500 3.27 -9.16 -2.54
N ASP A 501 4.03 -8.65 -1.56
CA ASP A 501 5.47 -8.86 -1.47
C ASP A 501 5.77 -9.95 -0.46
N LEU A 502 6.68 -10.85 -0.80
CA LEU A 502 7.18 -11.91 0.06
C LEU A 502 8.65 -11.64 0.38
N ASN A 503 9.06 -11.90 1.62
CA ASN A 503 10.47 -11.79 2.03
C ASN A 503 11.29 -12.96 1.45
N HIS A 504 10.76 -14.19 1.60
CA HIS A 504 11.33 -15.37 1.00
C HIS A 504 10.23 -16.12 0.24
N VAL A 505 10.55 -16.57 -0.96
CA VAL A 505 9.60 -17.32 -1.79
C VAL A 505 10.24 -18.59 -2.32
N GLY A 506 9.63 -19.73 -2.01
CA GLY A 506 9.97 -21.02 -2.64
C GLY A 506 9.06 -21.24 -3.85
N VAL A 507 9.64 -21.31 -5.05
CA VAL A 507 8.88 -21.47 -6.30
C VAL A 507 9.00 -22.90 -6.80
N VAL A 508 7.88 -23.64 -6.82
CA VAL A 508 7.79 -24.95 -7.47
C VAL A 508 7.44 -24.75 -8.93
N ILE A 509 8.38 -25.07 -9.81
CA ILE A 509 8.21 -24.96 -11.26
C ILE A 509 7.73 -26.31 -11.79
N GLY A 510 6.52 -26.35 -12.34
CA GLY A 510 5.90 -27.56 -12.86
C GLY A 510 6.19 -27.83 -14.34
N PRO A 511 5.56 -28.87 -14.89
CA PRO A 511 5.84 -29.39 -16.22
C PRO A 511 5.50 -28.46 -17.39
N SER A 512 4.81 -27.33 -17.16
CA SER A 512 4.60 -26.32 -18.19
C SER A 512 5.86 -25.53 -18.53
N VAL A 513 6.88 -25.56 -17.67
CA VAL A 513 8.17 -24.92 -17.89
C VAL A 513 9.22 -26.00 -18.13
N LYS A 514 9.79 -26.04 -19.32
CA LYS A 514 10.73 -27.07 -19.77
C LYS A 514 12.01 -26.43 -20.26
N TYR A 515 13.12 -27.17 -20.17
CA TYR A 515 14.36 -26.78 -20.82
C TYR A 515 14.66 -27.73 -21.97
N ARG A 516 14.73 -27.24 -23.21
CA ARG A 516 14.98 -27.98 -24.43
C ARG A 516 15.86 -27.15 -25.39
N ASP A 517 16.79 -27.79 -26.01
CA ASP A 517 17.67 -27.20 -27.05
C ASP A 517 18.30 -25.86 -26.61
N GLY A 518 18.80 -25.81 -25.36
CA GLY A 518 19.45 -24.62 -24.81
C GLY A 518 18.51 -23.47 -24.44
N LYS A 519 17.20 -23.69 -24.38
CA LYS A 519 16.19 -22.66 -24.05
C LYS A 519 15.14 -23.17 -23.09
N VAL A 520 14.57 -22.23 -22.32
CA VAL A 520 13.33 -22.44 -21.55
C VAL A 520 12.16 -22.39 -22.52
N ILE A 521 11.30 -23.40 -22.44
CA ILE A 521 10.08 -23.51 -23.24
C ILE A 521 8.88 -23.49 -22.27
N PHE A 522 7.89 -22.69 -22.60
CA PHE A 522 6.58 -22.73 -21.93
C PHE A 522 5.62 -23.60 -22.74
N ASP A 523 5.15 -24.68 -22.14
CA ASP A 523 4.23 -25.64 -22.77
C ASP A 523 2.81 -25.45 -22.21
N PRO A 524 1.92 -24.76 -22.95
CA PRO A 524 0.55 -24.51 -22.50
C PRO A 524 -0.23 -25.80 -22.25
N SER A 525 0.09 -26.87 -22.98
CA SER A 525 -0.63 -28.17 -22.87
C SER A 525 -0.45 -28.85 -21.52
N ALA A 526 0.64 -28.54 -20.81
CA ALA A 526 0.94 -29.04 -19.47
C ALA A 526 0.36 -28.18 -18.37
N SER A 527 -0.18 -26.99 -18.67
CA SER A 527 -0.81 -26.13 -17.68
C SER A 527 -2.22 -26.59 -17.33
N ALA A 528 -2.55 -26.57 -16.04
CA ALA A 528 -3.91 -26.80 -15.55
C ALA A 528 -4.78 -25.53 -15.55
N ASN A 529 -4.19 -24.36 -15.87
CA ASN A 529 -4.90 -23.09 -15.95
C ASN A 529 -5.59 -22.92 -17.31
N LYS A 530 -6.77 -23.50 -17.45
CA LYS A 530 -7.56 -23.43 -18.70
C LYS A 530 -8.02 -22.02 -19.10
N LYS A 531 -7.89 -21.02 -18.20
CA LYS A 531 -8.21 -19.63 -18.51
C LYS A 531 -7.04 -18.86 -19.10
N ALA A 532 -5.81 -19.37 -18.93
CA ALA A 532 -4.60 -18.73 -19.42
C ALA A 532 -4.04 -19.37 -20.71
N VAL A 533 -4.63 -20.48 -21.17
CA VAL A 533 -4.22 -21.26 -22.34
C VAL A 533 -5.34 -21.42 -23.34
#